data_256b48179e0cd56de43d2055134fc618
#
_entry.id   256b48179e0cd56de43d2055134fc618
#
_cell.length_a   1.000
_cell.length_b   1.000
_cell.length_c   1.000
_cell.angle_alpha   90.00
_cell.angle_beta   90.00
_cell.angle_gamma   90.00
#
_symmetry.space_group_name_H-M   'P 1'
#
loop_
_entity.id
_entity.type
_entity.pdbx_description
1 polymer ?
#
loop_
_entity_poly.entity_id
_entity_poly.type
_entity_poly.pdbx_seq_one_letter_code
_entity_poly.pdbx_strand_id
1 'polypeptide(L)'
;MLQVSLSTMWAKGRFSHMAEFANKAKELGFTHIEANASISPRMLSELIETAIPISSIHSPCPRVLSSRGIPVTSLSLSSLDKSVRMEAVSFTKKTIDLALNVGAMAIVLHMGEVPIDLSLQDRLYELYNESRAQTKEYSRAKEELIYQRISQVPPYLEAARESLQDLSEYSCQKDIMLGLETRFHFHEIPNMDEMAELLSEVQGSLVGYWHDVGHAEVQQQLGFSFHEEWLSRFKHRMIGIHLHEVLGISDHHAPGKGNMNWNMVAKYLPQGVVKVCEIGEWNEEEQMQGVINFLRKEGIVD
;
A
#
# COMPACT_ATOMS: atom_id res chain seq x y z
N MET A 1 8.58 21.40 -8.57
CA MET A 1 9.72 20.84 -7.80
C MET A 1 9.49 19.35 -7.66
N LEU A 2 10.54 18.54 -7.82
CA LEU A 2 10.49 17.10 -7.59
C LEU A 2 9.93 16.82 -6.19
N GLN A 3 8.85 16.03 -6.11
CA GLN A 3 8.33 15.50 -4.84
C GLN A 3 8.24 13.99 -4.97
N VAL A 4 9.16 13.30 -4.33
CA VAL A 4 9.20 11.85 -4.26
C VAL A 4 9.69 11.39 -2.89
N SER A 5 9.00 10.44 -2.34
CA SER A 5 9.25 9.93 -0.99
C SER A 5 9.95 8.58 -1.03
N LEU A 6 10.75 8.30 0.00
CA LEU A 6 11.22 6.96 0.31
C LEU A 6 10.45 6.43 1.51
N SER A 7 9.88 5.23 1.39
CA SER A 7 9.22 4.58 2.54
C SER A 7 10.25 4.14 3.58
N THR A 8 9.91 4.29 4.86
CA THR A 8 10.69 3.74 5.98
C THR A 8 10.76 2.22 5.99
N MET A 9 10.06 1.53 5.06
CA MET A 9 10.23 0.10 4.84
C MET A 9 11.70 -0.26 4.61
N TRP A 10 12.41 0.53 3.80
CA TRP A 10 13.85 0.33 3.54
C TRP A 10 14.74 0.56 4.75
N ALA A 11 14.28 1.30 5.75
CA ALA A 11 15.05 1.59 6.97
C ALA A 11 15.11 0.40 7.94
N LYS A 12 14.20 -0.56 7.83
CA LYS A 12 14.04 -1.65 8.80
C LYS A 12 15.31 -2.50 8.92
N GLY A 13 15.85 -2.56 10.12
CA GLY A 13 17.09 -3.32 10.43
C GLY A 13 18.38 -2.74 9.84
N ARG A 14 18.32 -1.62 9.10
CA ARG A 14 19.48 -1.02 8.39
C ARG A 14 20.10 0.15 9.14
N PHE A 15 19.32 1.01 9.76
CA PHE A 15 19.78 2.22 10.43
C PHE A 15 19.54 2.16 11.94
N SER A 16 20.55 2.62 12.71
CA SER A 16 20.41 2.72 14.17
C SER A 16 19.59 3.93 14.59
N HIS A 17 19.65 5.00 13.79
CA HIS A 17 18.93 6.26 14.01
C HIS A 17 18.27 6.75 12.73
N MET A 18 17.07 7.33 12.86
CA MET A 18 16.31 7.81 11.71
C MET A 18 16.93 9.05 11.04
N ALA A 19 17.80 9.78 11.73
CA ALA A 19 18.61 10.84 11.12
C ALA A 19 19.57 10.30 10.05
N GLU A 20 20.15 9.13 10.24
CA GLU A 20 21.01 8.47 9.25
C GLU A 20 20.20 8.08 8.01
N PHE A 21 19.01 7.48 8.21
CA PHE A 21 18.09 7.16 7.13
C PHE A 21 17.66 8.40 6.34
N ALA A 22 17.26 9.48 7.03
CA ALA A 22 16.85 10.72 6.40
C ALA A 22 17.97 11.37 5.57
N ASN A 23 19.21 11.35 6.06
CA ASN A 23 20.36 11.82 5.32
C ASN A 23 20.63 10.95 4.08
N LYS A 24 20.57 9.63 4.24
CA LYS A 24 20.73 8.69 3.12
C LYS A 24 19.63 8.86 2.06
N ALA A 25 18.38 9.03 2.46
CA ALA A 25 17.30 9.33 1.54
C ALA A 25 17.58 10.59 0.70
N LYS A 26 18.06 11.67 1.34
CA LYS A 26 18.46 12.91 0.63
C LYS A 26 19.64 12.68 -0.33
N GLU A 27 20.67 11.93 0.09
CA GLU A 27 21.81 11.56 -0.77
C GLU A 27 21.37 10.79 -2.02
N LEU A 28 20.37 9.90 -1.87
CA LEU A 28 19.78 9.14 -2.98
C LEU A 28 18.83 9.98 -3.87
N GLY A 29 18.54 11.24 -3.48
CA GLY A 29 17.72 12.18 -4.25
C GLY A 29 16.26 12.22 -3.87
N PHE A 30 15.85 11.54 -2.79
CA PHE A 30 14.49 11.65 -2.25
C PHE A 30 14.28 12.96 -1.51
N THR A 31 13.10 13.52 -1.63
CA THR A 31 12.75 14.83 -1.05
C THR A 31 11.84 14.73 0.16
N HIS A 32 11.16 13.61 0.31
CA HIS A 32 10.19 13.33 1.36
C HIS A 32 10.35 11.89 1.87
N ILE A 33 9.66 11.60 2.96
CA ILE A 33 9.58 10.24 3.53
C ILE A 33 8.10 9.85 3.64
N GLU A 34 7.83 8.55 3.49
CA GLU A 34 6.63 7.93 4.01
C GLU A 34 6.95 7.16 5.28
N ALA A 35 6.17 7.39 6.35
CA ALA A 35 6.24 6.59 7.55
C ALA A 35 5.45 5.29 7.38
N ASN A 36 6.14 4.16 7.23
CA ASN A 36 5.51 2.84 7.06
C ASN A 36 4.96 2.30 8.39
N ALA A 37 3.95 1.44 8.32
CA ALA A 37 3.28 0.83 9.48
C ALA A 37 4.22 0.00 10.39
N SER A 38 5.43 -0.35 9.93
CA SER A 38 6.42 -1.11 10.72
C SER A 38 7.27 -0.25 11.67
N ILE A 39 7.24 1.09 11.51
CA ILE A 39 8.07 2.00 12.32
C ILE A 39 7.63 1.99 13.80
N SER A 40 8.60 1.89 14.72
CA SER A 40 8.32 1.96 16.16
C SER A 40 8.05 3.39 16.63
N PRO A 41 7.41 3.60 17.81
CA PRO A 41 7.22 4.95 18.38
C PRO A 41 8.52 5.74 18.53
N ARG A 42 9.62 5.08 18.92
CA ARG A 42 10.94 5.71 19.03
C ARG A 42 11.45 6.18 17.66
N MET A 43 11.41 5.29 16.66
CA MET A 43 11.85 5.63 15.29
C MET A 43 11.01 6.76 14.70
N LEU A 44 9.69 6.74 14.93
CA LEU A 44 8.81 7.83 14.50
C LEU A 44 9.20 9.17 15.14
N SER A 45 9.45 9.19 16.46
CA SER A 45 9.91 10.39 17.15
C SER A 45 11.23 10.93 16.56
N GLU A 46 12.20 10.05 16.37
CA GLU A 46 13.49 10.40 15.74
C GLU A 46 13.29 10.93 14.29
N LEU A 47 12.36 10.35 13.51
CA LEU A 47 12.06 10.79 12.15
C LEU A 47 11.45 12.19 12.13
N ILE A 48 10.50 12.48 13.02
CA ILE A 48 9.87 13.81 13.15
C ILE A 48 10.88 14.91 13.48
N GLU A 49 11.93 14.59 14.23
CA GLU A 49 13.02 15.51 14.56
C GLU A 49 13.94 15.83 13.36
N THR A 50 13.83 15.05 12.27
CA THR A 50 14.62 15.30 11.06
C THR A 50 14.04 16.47 10.24
N ALA A 51 14.89 17.10 9.42
CA ALA A 51 14.43 18.18 8.54
C ALA A 51 13.83 17.69 7.20
N ILE A 52 13.58 16.37 7.05
CA ILE A 52 12.95 15.84 5.85
C ILE A 52 11.42 15.76 6.06
N PRO A 53 10.59 16.32 5.17
CA PRO A 53 9.15 16.30 5.35
C PRO A 53 8.58 14.89 5.15
N ILE A 54 7.51 14.60 5.90
CA ILE A 54 6.72 13.37 5.75
C ILE A 54 5.55 13.67 4.81
N SER A 55 5.47 12.97 3.68
CA SER A 55 4.41 13.18 2.68
C SER A 55 3.14 12.40 2.97
N SER A 56 3.32 11.18 3.47
CA SER A 56 2.25 10.21 3.74
C SER A 56 2.61 9.29 4.90
N ILE A 57 1.60 8.65 5.45
CA ILE A 57 1.76 7.66 6.52
C ILE A 57 0.95 6.41 6.17
N HIS A 58 1.59 5.26 6.22
CA HIS A 58 0.93 3.98 6.04
C HIS A 58 0.23 3.54 7.36
N SER A 59 -1.09 3.46 7.35
CA SER A 59 -1.90 3.16 8.55
C SER A 59 -1.97 1.66 8.84
N PRO A 60 -2.01 1.27 10.14
CA PRO A 60 -1.85 2.08 11.35
C PRO A 60 -0.38 2.35 11.69
N CYS A 61 -0.06 3.55 12.11
CA CYS A 61 1.31 3.96 12.47
C CYS A 61 1.29 4.81 13.75
N PRO A 62 2.30 4.67 14.65
CA PRO A 62 3.40 3.70 14.64
C PRO A 62 2.96 2.28 15.06
N ARG A 63 3.85 1.29 14.87
CA ARG A 63 3.64 -0.07 15.33
C ARG A 63 3.66 -0.15 16.86
N VAL A 64 2.49 -0.36 17.43
CA VAL A 64 2.29 -0.60 18.88
C VAL A 64 1.44 -1.85 19.10
N LEU A 65 1.25 -2.24 20.35
CA LEU A 65 0.29 -3.29 20.69
C LEU A 65 -1.10 -2.68 20.94
N SER A 66 -2.11 -3.40 20.52
CA SER A 66 -3.51 -3.11 20.81
C SER A 66 -3.86 -3.41 22.29
N SER A 67 -5.07 -3.07 22.71
CA SER A 67 -5.60 -3.46 24.02
C SER A 67 -5.65 -4.98 24.23
N ARG A 68 -5.57 -5.75 23.14
CA ARG A 68 -5.57 -7.23 23.11
C ARG A 68 -4.16 -7.83 23.19
N GLY A 69 -3.11 -7.00 23.25
CA GLY A 69 -1.72 -7.45 23.26
C GLY A 69 -1.19 -7.96 21.91
N ILE A 70 -1.92 -7.73 20.81
CA ILE A 70 -1.47 -8.04 19.44
C ILE A 70 -1.04 -6.76 18.70
N PRO A 71 -0.19 -6.86 17.69
CA PRO A 71 0.18 -5.69 16.88
C PRO A 71 -1.05 -5.00 16.28
N VAL A 72 -1.09 -3.66 16.31
CA VAL A 72 -2.20 -2.90 15.73
C VAL A 72 -2.38 -3.15 14.23
N THR A 73 -1.31 -3.54 13.53
CA THR A 73 -1.32 -3.95 12.12
C THR A 73 -2.09 -5.25 11.85
N SER A 74 -2.39 -6.03 12.91
CA SER A 74 -3.22 -7.24 12.82
C SER A 74 -4.71 -6.96 13.07
N LEU A 75 -5.08 -5.71 13.35
CA LEU A 75 -6.48 -5.31 13.47
C LEU A 75 -7.04 -4.99 12.09
N SER A 76 -8.18 -5.59 11.74
CA SER A 76 -8.79 -5.42 10.43
C SER A 76 -9.98 -4.47 10.44
N LEU A 77 -10.01 -3.53 9.49
CA LEU A 77 -11.15 -2.64 9.25
C LEU A 77 -12.38 -3.38 8.69
N SER A 78 -12.20 -4.60 8.20
CA SER A 78 -13.27 -5.49 7.73
C SER A 78 -13.68 -6.56 8.77
N SER A 79 -13.15 -6.50 9.99
CA SER A 79 -13.45 -7.52 11.02
C SER A 79 -14.95 -7.60 11.32
N LEU A 80 -15.49 -8.84 11.34
CA LEU A 80 -16.89 -9.09 11.76
C LEU A 80 -17.07 -8.95 13.27
N ASP A 81 -15.99 -9.11 14.08
CA ASP A 81 -16.00 -8.70 15.47
C ASP A 81 -15.99 -7.17 15.55
N LYS A 82 -17.14 -6.60 15.90
CA LYS A 82 -17.31 -5.14 16.01
C LYS A 82 -16.30 -4.51 16.96
N SER A 83 -15.90 -5.19 18.03
CA SER A 83 -14.94 -4.63 19.01
C SER A 83 -13.52 -4.56 18.43
N VAL A 84 -13.09 -5.55 17.63
CA VAL A 84 -11.83 -5.53 16.87
C VAL A 84 -11.87 -4.43 15.82
N ARG A 85 -12.96 -4.35 15.06
CA ARG A 85 -13.15 -3.35 14.00
C ARG A 85 -13.10 -1.93 14.55
N MET A 86 -13.81 -1.64 15.64
CA MET A 86 -13.79 -0.31 16.28
C MET A 86 -12.41 0.05 16.83
N GLU A 87 -11.64 -0.93 17.32
CA GLU A 87 -10.26 -0.69 17.74
C GLU A 87 -9.37 -0.37 16.54
N ALA A 88 -9.52 -1.07 15.40
CA ALA A 88 -8.84 -0.74 14.14
C ALA A 88 -9.15 0.70 13.67
N VAL A 89 -10.43 1.07 13.63
CA VAL A 89 -10.86 2.44 13.32
C VAL A 89 -10.24 3.47 14.27
N SER A 90 -10.18 3.18 15.57
CA SER A 90 -9.57 4.08 16.55
C SER A 90 -8.08 4.30 16.30
N PHE A 91 -7.32 3.26 15.94
CA PHE A 91 -5.90 3.42 15.60
C PHE A 91 -5.69 4.13 14.27
N THR A 92 -6.57 3.92 13.29
CA THR A 92 -6.54 4.68 12.03
C THR A 92 -6.82 6.17 12.28
N LYS A 93 -7.78 6.53 13.14
CA LYS A 93 -8.02 7.93 13.54
C LYS A 93 -6.79 8.55 14.22
N LYS A 94 -6.08 7.81 15.07
CA LYS A 94 -4.80 8.27 15.64
C LYS A 94 -3.73 8.50 14.56
N THR A 95 -3.72 7.69 13.49
CA THR A 95 -2.81 7.90 12.36
C THR A 95 -3.20 9.14 11.56
N ILE A 96 -4.50 9.44 11.41
CA ILE A 96 -4.99 10.71 10.80
C ILE A 96 -4.53 11.91 11.65
N ASP A 97 -4.68 11.85 12.97
CA ASP A 97 -4.20 12.92 13.86
C ASP A 97 -2.68 13.09 13.81
N LEU A 98 -1.94 11.97 13.69
CA LEU A 98 -0.50 12.01 13.48
C LEU A 98 -0.15 12.69 12.16
N ALA A 99 -0.83 12.36 11.06
CA ALA A 99 -0.61 12.97 9.75
C ALA A 99 -0.79 14.49 9.81
N LEU A 100 -1.87 14.95 10.44
CA LEU A 100 -2.09 16.37 10.67
C LEU A 100 -0.94 17.03 11.46
N ASN A 101 -0.49 16.38 12.53
CA ASN A 101 0.54 16.92 13.42
C ASN A 101 1.92 17.04 12.75
N VAL A 102 2.24 16.14 11.80
CA VAL A 102 3.54 16.14 11.09
C VAL A 102 3.47 16.83 9.73
N GLY A 103 2.28 17.32 9.32
CA GLY A 103 2.07 17.98 8.04
C GLY A 103 2.04 17.01 6.85
N ALA A 104 1.76 15.74 7.06
CA ALA A 104 1.55 14.78 5.98
C ALA A 104 0.20 15.01 5.29
N MET A 105 0.15 14.83 3.97
CA MET A 105 -1.04 15.11 3.18
C MET A 105 -2.04 13.97 3.16
N ALA A 106 -1.57 12.73 3.33
CA ALA A 106 -2.37 11.53 3.16
C ALA A 106 -1.97 10.40 4.11
N ILE A 107 -2.91 9.50 4.35
CA ILE A 107 -2.61 8.16 4.90
C ILE A 107 -3.00 7.08 3.90
N VAL A 108 -2.26 5.98 3.89
CA VAL A 108 -2.55 4.78 3.08
C VAL A 108 -3.32 3.79 3.93
N LEU A 109 -4.39 3.23 3.38
CA LEU A 109 -5.32 2.33 4.07
C LEU A 109 -5.37 0.94 3.42
N HIS A 110 -5.21 -0.07 4.27
CA HIS A 110 -5.64 -1.43 4.01
C HIS A 110 -7.05 -1.62 4.59
N MET A 111 -8.02 -1.99 3.75
CA MET A 111 -9.41 -2.13 4.22
C MET A 111 -9.69 -3.45 4.92
N GLY A 112 -8.77 -4.42 4.82
CA GLY A 112 -8.88 -5.72 5.49
C GLY A 112 -8.82 -6.88 4.51
N GLU A 113 -9.36 -8.02 4.93
CA GLU A 113 -9.25 -9.28 4.20
C GLU A 113 -10.45 -10.18 4.45
N VAL A 114 -10.61 -11.18 3.60
CA VAL A 114 -11.61 -12.25 3.72
C VAL A 114 -10.88 -13.53 4.14
N PRO A 115 -11.35 -14.28 5.15
CA PRO A 115 -10.71 -15.54 5.52
C PRO A 115 -10.86 -16.56 4.38
N ILE A 116 -9.75 -17.17 4.01
CA ILE A 116 -9.66 -18.25 3.03
C ILE A 116 -8.75 -19.36 3.56
N ASP A 117 -8.74 -20.50 2.91
CA ASP A 117 -7.67 -21.48 3.13
C ASP A 117 -6.36 -20.98 2.50
N LEU A 118 -5.47 -20.44 3.33
CA LEU A 118 -4.19 -19.89 2.89
C LEU A 118 -3.30 -20.93 2.19
N SER A 119 -3.50 -22.23 2.44
CA SER A 119 -2.75 -23.28 1.73
C SER A 119 -3.02 -23.29 0.23
N LEU A 120 -4.18 -22.85 -0.22
CA LEU A 120 -4.51 -22.68 -1.64
C LEU A 120 -3.71 -21.54 -2.28
N GLN A 121 -3.58 -20.43 -1.56
CA GLN A 121 -2.77 -19.30 -2.00
C GLN A 121 -1.28 -19.69 -2.07
N ASP A 122 -0.76 -20.33 -1.02
CA ASP A 122 0.62 -20.80 -0.98
C ASP A 122 0.87 -21.77 -2.15
N ARG A 123 -0.05 -22.71 -2.39
CA ARG A 123 0.05 -23.64 -3.51
C ARG A 123 0.03 -22.94 -4.87
N LEU A 124 -0.79 -21.91 -5.03
CA LEU A 124 -0.85 -21.10 -6.26
C LEU A 124 0.51 -20.42 -6.53
N TYR A 125 1.11 -19.84 -5.49
CA TYR A 125 2.41 -19.15 -5.57
C TYR A 125 3.55 -20.13 -5.86
N GLU A 126 3.56 -21.31 -5.21
CA GLU A 126 4.51 -22.38 -5.51
C GLU A 126 4.44 -22.79 -6.99
N LEU A 127 3.23 -23.09 -7.48
CA LEU A 127 3.03 -23.49 -8.88
C LEU A 127 3.47 -22.40 -9.87
N TYR A 128 3.22 -21.14 -9.55
CA TYR A 128 3.71 -20.03 -10.36
C TYR A 128 5.24 -20.00 -10.40
N ASN A 129 5.90 -20.09 -9.25
CA ASN A 129 7.37 -20.07 -9.13
C ASN A 129 8.02 -21.28 -9.78
N GLU A 130 7.33 -22.42 -9.83
CA GLU A 130 7.74 -23.62 -10.57
C GLU A 130 7.48 -23.52 -12.09
N SER A 131 7.05 -22.37 -12.61
CA SER A 131 6.66 -22.17 -14.02
C SER A 131 5.50 -23.07 -14.46
N ARG A 132 4.60 -23.41 -13.57
CA ARG A 132 3.43 -24.29 -13.77
C ARG A 132 2.09 -23.55 -13.83
N ALA A 133 2.10 -22.24 -14.05
CA ALA A 133 0.91 -21.41 -14.13
C ALA A 133 -0.07 -21.78 -15.28
N GLN A 134 0.39 -22.59 -16.27
CA GLN A 134 -0.45 -23.09 -17.37
C GLN A 134 -1.04 -24.48 -17.11
N THR A 135 -0.86 -25.04 -15.92
CA THR A 135 -1.35 -26.39 -15.60
C THR A 135 -2.80 -26.40 -15.12
N LYS A 136 -3.46 -27.55 -15.27
CA LYS A 136 -4.81 -27.77 -14.70
C LYS A 136 -4.80 -27.66 -13.16
N GLU A 137 -3.69 -28.00 -12.52
CA GLU A 137 -3.54 -27.87 -11.08
C GLU A 137 -3.59 -26.41 -10.65
N TYR A 138 -2.88 -25.52 -11.33
CA TYR A 138 -2.91 -24.09 -11.11
C TYR A 138 -4.33 -23.53 -11.30
N SER A 139 -4.99 -23.87 -12.40
CA SER A 139 -6.36 -23.42 -12.68
C SER A 139 -7.34 -23.83 -11.57
N ARG A 140 -7.24 -25.08 -11.10
CA ARG A 140 -8.11 -25.57 -10.01
C ARG A 140 -7.85 -24.87 -8.69
N ALA A 141 -6.59 -24.67 -8.30
CA ALA A 141 -6.24 -23.95 -7.07
C ALA A 141 -6.77 -22.51 -7.12
N LYS A 142 -6.61 -21.84 -8.26
CA LYS A 142 -7.10 -20.49 -8.50
C LYS A 142 -8.63 -20.40 -8.46
N GLU A 143 -9.33 -21.31 -9.14
CA GLU A 143 -10.80 -21.36 -9.15
C GLU A 143 -11.35 -21.58 -7.74
N GLU A 144 -10.76 -22.49 -6.96
CA GLU A 144 -11.16 -22.74 -5.57
C GLU A 144 -10.95 -21.50 -4.68
N LEU A 145 -9.79 -20.84 -4.82
CA LEU A 145 -9.48 -19.61 -4.08
C LEU A 145 -10.50 -18.50 -4.41
N ILE A 146 -10.82 -18.32 -5.69
CA ILE A 146 -11.84 -17.37 -6.14
C ILE A 146 -13.20 -17.72 -5.54
N TYR A 147 -13.61 -18.98 -5.57
CA TYR A 147 -14.88 -19.44 -5.03
C TYR A 147 -14.99 -19.18 -3.52
N GLN A 148 -13.94 -19.53 -2.76
CA GLN A 148 -13.93 -19.30 -1.30
C GLN A 148 -14.05 -17.81 -0.97
N ARG A 149 -13.31 -16.96 -1.67
CA ARG A 149 -13.39 -15.52 -1.46
C ARG A 149 -14.79 -14.97 -1.76
N ILE A 150 -15.32 -15.25 -2.97
CA ILE A 150 -16.61 -14.71 -3.41
C ILE A 150 -17.75 -15.15 -2.46
N SER A 151 -17.70 -16.38 -1.96
CA SER A 151 -18.73 -16.91 -1.07
C SER A 151 -18.74 -16.22 0.32
N GLN A 152 -17.63 -15.64 0.73
CA GLN A 152 -17.46 -15.07 2.07
C GLN A 152 -17.39 -13.54 2.10
N VAL A 153 -17.03 -12.89 0.99
CA VAL A 153 -16.75 -11.45 0.97
C VAL A 153 -17.89 -10.52 1.45
N PRO A 154 -19.19 -10.78 1.21
CA PRO A 154 -20.21 -9.78 1.46
C PRO A 154 -20.25 -9.20 2.88
N PRO A 155 -20.20 -9.98 3.97
CA PRO A 155 -20.20 -9.39 5.32
C PRO A 155 -18.91 -8.63 5.65
N TYR A 156 -17.76 -9.02 5.09
CA TYR A 156 -16.48 -8.33 5.30
C TYR A 156 -16.42 -7.01 4.54
N LEU A 157 -16.95 -6.97 3.33
CA LEU A 157 -17.05 -5.75 2.54
C LEU A 157 -18.01 -4.75 3.21
N GLU A 158 -19.13 -5.21 3.75
CA GLU A 158 -20.04 -4.35 4.52
C GLU A 158 -19.34 -3.77 5.77
N ALA A 159 -18.60 -4.59 6.51
CA ALA A 159 -17.83 -4.12 7.66
C ALA A 159 -16.73 -3.10 7.27
N ALA A 160 -16.06 -3.33 6.14
CA ALA A 160 -15.10 -2.38 5.56
C ALA A 160 -15.77 -1.06 5.18
N ARG A 161 -16.96 -1.11 4.58
CA ARG A 161 -17.79 0.05 4.21
C ARG A 161 -18.14 0.90 5.42
N GLU A 162 -18.67 0.28 6.49
CA GLU A 162 -18.97 0.99 7.75
C GLU A 162 -17.74 1.70 8.32
N SER A 163 -16.58 1.01 8.29
CA SER A 163 -15.32 1.57 8.77
C SER A 163 -14.86 2.75 7.91
N LEU A 164 -14.97 2.63 6.59
CA LEU A 164 -14.58 3.67 5.64
C LEU A 164 -15.44 4.92 5.80
N GLN A 165 -16.74 4.76 6.00
CA GLN A 165 -17.65 5.89 6.21
C GLN A 165 -17.25 6.70 7.44
N ASP A 166 -17.06 6.05 8.61
CA ASP A 166 -16.61 6.70 9.84
C ASP A 166 -15.23 7.40 9.67
N LEU A 167 -14.29 6.73 9.00
CA LEU A 167 -12.96 7.30 8.74
C LEU A 167 -13.01 8.46 7.75
N SER A 168 -13.85 8.38 6.73
CA SER A 168 -14.04 9.46 5.73
C SER A 168 -14.57 10.74 6.39
N GLU A 169 -15.58 10.62 7.26
CA GLU A 169 -16.11 11.77 8.01
C GLU A 169 -15.04 12.38 8.91
N TYR A 170 -14.25 11.56 9.60
CA TYR A 170 -13.19 12.02 10.48
C TYR A 170 -12.04 12.70 9.72
N SER A 171 -11.63 12.14 8.60
CA SER A 171 -10.54 12.66 7.77
C SER A 171 -10.90 14.02 7.14
N CYS A 172 -12.15 14.18 6.69
CA CYS A 172 -12.65 15.46 6.17
C CYS A 172 -12.56 16.58 7.21
N GLN A 173 -12.80 16.30 8.51
CA GLN A 173 -12.65 17.27 9.60
C GLN A 173 -11.20 17.69 9.84
N LYS A 174 -10.24 16.88 9.41
CA LYS A 174 -8.80 17.06 9.61
C LYS A 174 -8.07 17.51 8.34
N ASP A 175 -8.75 17.59 7.21
CA ASP A 175 -8.17 17.88 5.89
C ASP A 175 -7.03 16.92 5.50
N ILE A 176 -7.20 15.62 5.80
CA ILE A 176 -6.23 14.56 5.48
C ILE A 176 -6.83 13.60 4.45
N MET A 177 -6.14 13.35 3.35
CA MET A 177 -6.57 12.40 2.33
C MET A 177 -6.43 10.95 2.82
N LEU A 178 -7.39 10.09 2.45
CA LEU A 178 -7.34 8.64 2.69
C LEU A 178 -7.15 7.91 1.36
N GLY A 179 -6.03 7.23 1.19
CA GLY A 179 -5.73 6.43 0.00
C GLY A 179 -6.10 4.95 0.21
N LEU A 180 -7.13 4.48 -0.50
CA LEU A 180 -7.45 3.04 -0.54
C LEU A 180 -6.47 2.35 -1.47
N GLU A 181 -5.67 1.44 -0.95
CA GLU A 181 -4.57 0.82 -1.69
C GLU A 181 -5.00 -0.41 -2.48
N THR A 182 -4.44 -0.56 -3.70
CA THR A 182 -4.45 -1.84 -4.44
C THR A 182 -3.76 -2.91 -3.61
N ARG A 183 -4.41 -4.08 -3.43
CA ARG A 183 -3.90 -5.11 -2.51
C ARG A 183 -3.06 -6.18 -3.22
N PHE A 184 -2.07 -6.73 -2.49
CA PHE A 184 -1.17 -7.76 -2.97
C PHE A 184 -1.88 -9.11 -3.12
N HIS A 185 -2.52 -9.58 -2.04
CA HIS A 185 -3.18 -10.88 -2.02
C HIS A 185 -4.60 -10.80 -2.55
N PHE A 186 -5.01 -11.82 -3.30
CA PHE A 186 -6.37 -11.85 -3.88
C PHE A 186 -7.49 -11.87 -2.83
N HIS A 187 -7.23 -12.41 -1.64
CA HIS A 187 -8.25 -12.47 -0.57
C HIS A 187 -8.42 -11.15 0.18
N GLU A 188 -7.53 -10.18 -0.01
CA GLU A 188 -7.66 -8.87 0.63
C GLU A 188 -8.75 -8.00 -0.02
N ILE A 189 -9.24 -7.02 0.73
CA ILE A 189 -10.22 -6.01 0.33
C ILE A 189 -9.48 -4.67 0.13
N PRO A 190 -9.76 -3.97 -1.00
CA PRO A 190 -10.71 -4.30 -2.07
C PRO A 190 -10.07 -4.99 -3.27
N ASN A 191 -10.85 -5.80 -4.00
CA ASN A 191 -10.58 -6.09 -5.39
C ASN A 191 -11.03 -4.89 -6.27
N MET A 192 -10.91 -5.01 -7.61
CA MET A 192 -11.19 -3.89 -8.52
C MET A 192 -12.65 -3.41 -8.49
N ASP A 193 -13.62 -4.32 -8.39
CA ASP A 193 -15.03 -3.95 -8.33
C ASP A 193 -15.43 -3.40 -6.97
N GLU A 194 -14.91 -3.99 -5.91
CA GLU A 194 -15.06 -3.50 -4.54
C GLU A 194 -14.40 -2.11 -4.36
N MET A 195 -13.27 -1.84 -5.00
CA MET A 195 -12.65 -0.51 -5.04
C MET A 195 -13.60 0.52 -5.66
N ALA A 196 -14.22 0.18 -6.79
CA ALA A 196 -15.19 1.07 -7.44
C ALA A 196 -16.41 1.32 -6.55
N GLU A 197 -16.91 0.29 -5.87
CA GLU A 197 -18.03 0.38 -4.94
C GLU A 197 -17.69 1.28 -3.76
N LEU A 198 -16.59 1.01 -3.04
CA LEU A 198 -16.18 1.80 -1.89
C LEU A 198 -15.92 3.28 -2.25
N LEU A 199 -15.25 3.56 -3.36
CA LEU A 199 -15.01 4.92 -3.82
C LEU A 199 -16.29 5.65 -4.24
N SER A 200 -17.30 4.94 -4.74
CA SER A 200 -18.58 5.55 -5.12
C SER A 200 -19.40 6.03 -3.92
N GLU A 201 -19.33 5.32 -2.80
CA GLU A 201 -20.07 5.63 -1.57
C GLU A 201 -19.52 6.86 -0.82
N VAL A 202 -18.23 7.13 -0.97
CA VAL A 202 -17.55 8.28 -0.35
C VAL A 202 -17.24 9.38 -1.38
N GLN A 203 -18.08 9.51 -2.41
CA GLN A 203 -17.91 10.50 -3.46
C GLN A 203 -17.99 11.92 -2.89
N GLY A 204 -17.04 12.78 -3.29
CA GLY A 204 -16.93 14.16 -2.79
C GLY A 204 -16.20 14.29 -1.46
N SER A 205 -15.73 13.20 -0.87
CA SER A 205 -14.86 13.21 0.31
C SER A 205 -13.36 13.31 -0.09
N LEU A 206 -12.49 13.31 0.93
CA LEU A 206 -11.03 13.25 0.76
C LEU A 206 -10.51 11.80 0.57
N VAL A 207 -11.38 10.85 0.29
CA VAL A 207 -10.99 9.45 0.00
C VAL A 207 -10.69 9.30 -1.48
N GLY A 208 -9.56 8.68 -1.80
CA GLY A 208 -9.13 8.41 -3.17
C GLY A 208 -8.46 7.04 -3.31
N TYR A 209 -8.05 6.77 -4.53
CA TYR A 209 -7.33 5.56 -4.89
C TYR A 209 -5.83 5.73 -4.64
N TRP A 210 -5.22 4.74 -4.02
CA TRP A 210 -3.77 4.61 -3.90
C TRP A 210 -3.31 3.42 -4.74
N HIS A 211 -2.60 3.72 -5.82
CA HIS A 211 -2.13 2.67 -6.71
C HIS A 211 -0.81 2.08 -6.22
N ASP A 212 -0.78 0.79 -5.95
CA ASP A 212 0.46 0.07 -5.75
C ASP A 212 0.81 -0.68 -7.03
N VAL A 213 1.94 -0.29 -7.66
CA VAL A 213 2.34 -0.82 -8.97
C VAL A 213 2.74 -2.29 -8.89
N GLY A 214 3.37 -2.71 -7.79
CA GLY A 214 3.80 -4.09 -7.64
C GLY A 214 2.65 -5.02 -7.28
N HIS A 215 1.75 -4.58 -6.40
CA HIS A 215 0.56 -5.35 -6.07
C HIS A 215 -0.31 -5.61 -7.31
N ALA A 216 -0.54 -4.57 -8.13
CA ALA A 216 -1.28 -4.72 -9.38
C ALA A 216 -0.57 -5.63 -10.38
N GLU A 217 0.77 -5.54 -10.48
CA GLU A 217 1.57 -6.41 -11.35
C GLU A 217 1.54 -7.87 -10.88
N VAL A 218 1.67 -8.13 -9.57
CA VAL A 218 1.55 -9.49 -9.02
C VAL A 218 0.18 -10.08 -9.28
N GLN A 219 -0.89 -9.31 -9.11
CA GLN A 219 -2.25 -9.74 -9.46
C GLN A 219 -2.38 -10.10 -10.95
N GLN A 220 -1.72 -9.34 -11.84
CA GLN A 220 -1.67 -9.65 -13.26
C GLN A 220 -0.88 -10.92 -13.54
N GLN A 221 0.29 -11.10 -12.93
CA GLN A 221 1.13 -12.30 -13.10
C GLN A 221 0.39 -13.58 -12.66
N LEU A 222 -0.38 -13.49 -11.59
CA LEU A 222 -1.24 -14.58 -11.11
C LEU A 222 -2.54 -14.70 -11.91
N GLY A 223 -2.83 -13.74 -12.81
CA GLY A 223 -3.99 -13.72 -13.70
C GLY A 223 -5.31 -13.40 -13.00
N PHE A 224 -5.31 -12.65 -11.91
CA PHE A 224 -6.53 -12.20 -11.22
C PHE A 224 -7.12 -10.92 -11.82
N SER A 225 -6.28 -9.99 -12.25
CA SER A 225 -6.69 -8.72 -12.86
C SER A 225 -5.62 -8.23 -13.83
N PHE A 226 -5.96 -7.26 -14.69
CA PHE A 226 -4.98 -6.59 -15.54
C PHE A 226 -4.48 -5.32 -14.86
N HIS A 227 -3.16 -5.11 -14.84
CA HIS A 227 -2.55 -3.94 -14.23
C HIS A 227 -3.04 -2.64 -14.89
N GLU A 228 -3.06 -2.58 -16.23
CA GLU A 228 -3.53 -1.40 -16.97
C GLU A 228 -5.00 -1.06 -16.67
N GLU A 229 -5.83 -2.04 -16.32
CA GLU A 229 -7.23 -1.83 -15.99
C GLU A 229 -7.38 -1.06 -14.66
N TRP A 230 -6.59 -1.37 -13.64
CA TRP A 230 -6.52 -0.60 -12.40
C TRP A 230 -6.20 0.88 -12.67
N LEU A 231 -5.16 1.13 -13.45
CA LEU A 231 -4.72 2.47 -13.79
C LEU A 231 -5.79 3.23 -14.60
N SER A 232 -6.32 2.62 -15.66
CA SER A 232 -7.29 3.28 -16.54
C SER A 232 -8.59 3.59 -15.84
N ARG A 233 -9.07 2.68 -14.98
CA ARG A 233 -10.35 2.80 -14.26
C ARG A 233 -10.28 3.84 -13.15
N PHE A 234 -9.17 3.92 -12.41
CA PHE A 234 -9.10 4.72 -11.19
C PHE A 234 -8.18 5.94 -11.24
N LYS A 235 -7.50 6.23 -12.37
CA LYS A 235 -6.61 7.39 -12.48
C LYS A 235 -7.23 8.73 -12.04
N HIS A 236 -8.52 8.92 -12.28
CA HIS A 236 -9.23 10.16 -11.94
C HIS A 236 -9.55 10.30 -10.44
N ARG A 237 -9.37 9.25 -9.67
CA ARG A 237 -9.51 9.21 -8.21
C ARG A 237 -8.17 8.97 -7.53
N MET A 238 -7.07 8.82 -8.29
CA MET A 238 -5.74 8.53 -7.76
C MET A 238 -5.19 9.74 -6.99
N ILE A 239 -4.84 9.52 -5.72
CA ILE A 239 -4.24 10.53 -4.84
C ILE A 239 -2.79 10.20 -4.49
N GLY A 240 -2.38 8.95 -4.64
CA GLY A 240 -1.03 8.50 -4.38
C GLY A 240 -0.67 7.21 -5.13
N ILE A 241 0.62 6.93 -5.17
CA ILE A 241 1.18 5.76 -5.84
C ILE A 241 2.40 5.23 -5.07
N HIS A 242 2.44 3.91 -4.84
CA HIS A 242 3.64 3.18 -4.44
C HIS A 242 4.40 2.72 -5.69
N LEU A 243 5.69 3.01 -5.72
CA LEU A 243 6.60 2.78 -6.83
C LEU A 243 7.68 1.78 -6.41
N HIS A 244 7.64 0.61 -6.96
CA HIS A 244 8.66 -0.43 -6.79
C HIS A 244 8.63 -1.40 -7.97
N GLU A 245 9.62 -2.25 -8.07
CA GLU A 245 9.74 -3.25 -9.13
C GLU A 245 9.24 -4.60 -8.64
N VAL A 246 8.90 -5.47 -9.60
CA VAL A 246 8.49 -6.86 -9.36
C VAL A 246 9.39 -7.81 -10.13
N LEU A 247 9.82 -8.88 -9.48
CA LEU A 247 10.54 -10.00 -10.07
C LEU A 247 9.71 -11.28 -9.91
N GLY A 248 9.03 -11.70 -10.98
CA GLY A 248 8.01 -12.74 -10.89
C GLY A 248 6.82 -12.27 -10.05
N ILE A 249 6.62 -12.85 -8.87
CA ILE A 249 5.63 -12.43 -7.87
C ILE A 249 6.26 -11.91 -6.57
N SER A 250 7.55 -11.56 -6.61
CA SER A 250 8.25 -10.88 -5.53
C SER A 250 8.27 -9.39 -5.80
N ASP A 251 7.67 -8.61 -4.94
CA ASP A 251 7.50 -7.17 -5.02
C ASP A 251 8.54 -6.38 -4.19
N HIS A 252 8.36 -5.07 -4.08
CA HIS A 252 9.19 -4.14 -3.30
C HIS A 252 10.68 -4.16 -3.68
N HIS A 253 11.02 -4.52 -4.92
CA HIS A 253 12.37 -4.33 -5.46
C HIS A 253 12.60 -2.89 -5.94
N ALA A 254 13.85 -2.46 -5.96
CA ALA A 254 14.20 -1.12 -6.44
C ALA A 254 13.81 -0.92 -7.92
N PRO A 255 13.12 0.17 -8.30
CA PRO A 255 12.73 0.46 -9.68
C PRO A 255 13.89 0.36 -10.67
N GLY A 256 13.62 -0.23 -11.85
CA GLY A 256 14.60 -0.46 -12.91
C GLY A 256 15.42 -1.74 -12.77
N LYS A 257 15.04 -2.63 -11.86
CA LYS A 257 15.69 -3.94 -11.66
C LYS A 257 14.87 -5.12 -12.18
N GLY A 258 13.70 -4.89 -12.73
CA GLY A 258 12.76 -5.89 -13.24
C GLY A 258 12.23 -5.56 -14.63
N ASN A 259 11.02 -6.02 -14.92
CA ASN A 259 10.42 -5.93 -16.24
C ASN A 259 9.07 -5.18 -16.23
N MET A 260 8.81 -4.35 -15.22
CA MET A 260 7.57 -3.59 -15.15
C MET A 260 7.43 -2.63 -16.35
N ASN A 261 6.21 -2.49 -16.86
CA ASN A 261 5.91 -1.54 -17.94
C ASN A 261 5.75 -0.12 -17.38
N TRP A 262 6.85 0.56 -17.13
CA TRP A 262 6.86 1.93 -16.58
C TRP A 262 6.24 2.95 -17.54
N ASN A 263 6.31 2.74 -18.85
CA ASN A 263 5.62 3.60 -19.82
C ASN A 263 4.10 3.54 -19.64
N MET A 264 3.55 2.36 -19.32
CA MET A 264 2.13 2.22 -18.98
C MET A 264 1.80 3.00 -17.71
N VAL A 265 2.60 2.88 -16.66
CA VAL A 265 2.39 3.62 -15.41
C VAL A 265 2.41 5.13 -15.69
N ALA A 266 3.43 5.64 -16.38
CA ALA A 266 3.57 7.05 -16.73
C ALA A 266 2.37 7.60 -17.54
N LYS A 267 1.83 6.81 -18.48
CA LYS A 267 0.66 7.16 -19.31
C LYS A 267 -0.58 7.50 -18.49
N TYR A 268 -0.77 6.84 -17.35
CA TYR A 268 -1.97 6.98 -16.52
C TYR A 268 -1.75 7.80 -15.26
N LEU A 269 -0.52 8.18 -14.95
CA LEU A 269 -0.16 8.86 -13.70
C LEU A 269 -0.64 10.33 -13.73
N PRO A 270 -1.59 10.74 -12.87
CA PRO A 270 -2.02 12.13 -12.80
C PRO A 270 -0.94 13.04 -12.22
N GLN A 271 -1.02 14.33 -12.53
CA GLN A 271 -0.19 15.33 -11.85
C GLN A 271 -0.65 15.53 -10.39
N GLY A 272 0.28 15.85 -9.51
CA GLY A 272 -0.02 16.22 -8.12
C GLY A 272 -0.28 15.05 -7.17
N VAL A 273 -0.21 13.80 -7.64
CA VAL A 273 -0.32 12.64 -6.74
C VAL A 273 0.93 12.45 -5.87
N VAL A 274 0.74 11.95 -4.66
CA VAL A 274 1.84 11.58 -3.76
C VAL A 274 2.59 10.38 -4.34
N LYS A 275 3.91 10.51 -4.54
CA LYS A 275 4.76 9.46 -5.11
C LYS A 275 5.69 8.92 -4.06
N VAL A 276 5.61 7.63 -3.80
CA VAL A 276 6.41 6.96 -2.77
C VAL A 276 7.12 5.76 -3.36
N CYS A 277 8.43 5.70 -3.22
CA CYS A 277 9.19 4.47 -3.46
C CYS A 277 9.10 3.59 -2.22
N GLU A 278 8.26 2.55 -2.28
CA GLU A 278 8.10 1.58 -1.21
C GLU A 278 8.98 0.36 -1.48
N ILE A 279 10.23 0.45 -1.06
CA ILE A 279 11.29 -0.52 -1.36
C ILE A 279 11.63 -1.31 -0.11
N GLY A 280 11.70 -2.64 -0.25
CA GLY A 280 11.96 -3.57 0.86
C GLY A 280 13.38 -3.45 1.43
N GLU A 281 13.52 -3.79 2.71
CA GLU A 281 14.79 -3.73 3.46
C GLU A 281 15.90 -4.64 2.89
N TRP A 282 15.55 -5.61 2.05
CA TRP A 282 16.51 -6.52 1.40
C TRP A 282 17.23 -5.91 0.21
N ASN A 283 16.80 -4.73 -0.28
CA ASN A 283 17.49 -4.05 -1.37
C ASN A 283 18.74 -3.33 -0.83
N GLU A 284 19.89 -3.66 -1.38
CA GLU A 284 21.15 -3.03 -0.97
C GLU A 284 21.27 -1.59 -1.48
N GLU A 285 22.17 -0.81 -0.90
CA GLU A 285 22.35 0.61 -1.23
C GLU A 285 22.68 0.82 -2.72
N GLU A 286 23.46 -0.09 -3.31
CA GLU A 286 23.81 -0.06 -4.73
C GLU A 286 22.60 -0.19 -5.64
N GLN A 287 21.55 -0.89 -5.19
CA GLN A 287 20.29 -1.04 -5.92
C GLN A 287 19.44 0.24 -5.84
N MET A 288 19.60 1.01 -4.76
CA MET A 288 18.91 2.29 -4.56
C MET A 288 19.54 3.43 -5.38
N GLN A 289 20.82 3.29 -5.73
CA GLN A 289 21.52 4.27 -6.55
C GLN A 289 20.89 4.35 -7.94
N GLY A 290 20.55 5.56 -8.36
CA GLY A 290 19.97 5.81 -9.66
C GLY A 290 18.46 5.62 -9.78
N VAL A 291 17.74 5.19 -8.74
CA VAL A 291 16.27 5.02 -8.75
C VAL A 291 15.58 6.31 -9.21
N ILE A 292 15.93 7.45 -8.66
CA ILE A 292 15.34 8.73 -9.03
C ILE A 292 15.62 9.08 -10.51
N ASN A 293 16.83 8.84 -10.98
CA ASN A 293 17.20 9.09 -12.38
C ASN A 293 16.44 8.14 -13.33
N PHE A 294 16.26 6.89 -12.91
CA PHE A 294 15.46 5.93 -13.65
C PHE A 294 13.99 6.40 -13.76
N LEU A 295 13.35 6.72 -12.63
CA LEU A 295 11.97 7.18 -12.60
C LEU A 295 11.76 8.48 -13.39
N ARG A 296 12.77 9.36 -13.42
CA ARG A 296 12.76 10.57 -14.26
C ARG A 296 12.82 10.21 -15.74
N LYS A 297 13.67 9.27 -16.13
CA LYS A 297 13.79 8.81 -17.53
C LYS A 297 12.48 8.16 -18.01
N GLU A 298 11.79 7.45 -17.13
CA GLU A 298 10.50 6.81 -17.43
C GLU A 298 9.30 7.80 -17.36
N GLY A 299 9.54 9.09 -17.05
CA GLY A 299 8.48 10.11 -16.98
C GLY A 299 7.56 10.01 -15.76
N ILE A 300 8.01 9.30 -14.71
CA ILE A 300 7.24 9.14 -13.46
C ILE A 300 7.45 10.36 -12.54
N VAL A 301 8.66 10.89 -12.49
CA VAL A 301 9.03 12.08 -11.70
C VAL A 301 9.71 13.12 -12.58
N ASP A 302 9.59 14.41 -12.19
CA ASP A 302 10.15 15.56 -12.94
C ASP A 302 11.69 15.65 -12.82
#